data_5516bb44071fc11fae74ba137cd29728
#
_entry.id   5516bb44071fc11fae74ba137cd29728
#
_cell.length_a   1.000
_cell.length_b   1.000
_cell.length_c   1.000
_cell.angle_alpha   90.00
_cell.angle_beta   90.00
_cell.angle_gamma   90.00
#
_symmetry.space_group_name_H-M   'P 1'
#
loop_
_entity.id
_entity.type
_entity.pdbx_description
1 polymer ?
#
loop_
_entity_poly.entity_id
_entity_poly.type
_entity_poly.pdbx_seq_one_letter_code
_entity_poly.pdbx_strand_id
1 'polypeptide(L)'
;ILAHNYQVPDVQDVADFVGDSLGLSRQAAKVKQKTILFCGVHFMAETAAIVSPDKRVLIPDLEAGCSLSDSITVDQLRKWKKEHPDAISVGYVNTTAEIKSELDYCCTSSNAVNVVNAIPKEKEVLFLPDMFLGSYVAKITGRKNMQIWAGECHVHAGITPDHVEKKLAELKNAEFVVHPECSCTTPMMYDVASGRYKN
;
A
#
# COMPACT_ATOMS: atom_id res chain seq x y z
N ILE A 1 -6.05 -22.12 -0.85
CA ILE A 1 -5.17 -21.33 0.04
C ILE A 1 -4.50 -20.26 -0.80
N LEU A 2 -4.60 -18.98 -0.39
CA LEU A 2 -3.88 -17.85 -0.98
C LEU A 2 -2.85 -17.35 0.03
N ALA A 3 -1.58 -17.24 -0.34
CA ALA A 3 -0.52 -16.77 0.53
C ALA A 3 0.17 -15.52 -0.02
N HIS A 4 0.33 -14.52 0.85
CA HIS A 4 1.09 -13.33 0.48
C HIS A 4 2.59 -13.63 0.39
N ASN A 5 3.31 -12.96 -0.51
CA ASN A 5 4.75 -13.11 -0.74
C ASN A 5 5.62 -12.96 0.54
N TYR A 6 5.09 -12.31 1.59
CA TYR A 6 5.80 -12.09 2.84
C TYR A 6 5.61 -13.21 3.87
N GLN A 7 4.83 -14.24 3.53
CA GLN A 7 4.70 -15.41 4.38
C GLN A 7 5.99 -16.23 4.39
N VAL A 8 6.20 -16.98 5.48
CA VAL A 8 7.33 -17.90 5.57
C VAL A 8 7.22 -19.00 4.50
N PRO A 9 8.34 -19.58 4.06
CA PRO A 9 8.35 -20.60 2.97
C PRO A 9 7.36 -21.73 3.19
N ASP A 10 7.27 -22.27 4.40
CA ASP A 10 6.37 -23.39 4.73
C ASP A 10 4.88 -23.09 4.44
N VAL A 11 4.46 -21.82 4.61
CA VAL A 11 3.11 -21.36 4.28
C VAL A 11 2.96 -21.16 2.76
N GLN A 12 3.99 -20.67 2.10
CA GLN A 12 3.98 -20.52 0.63
C GLN A 12 3.94 -21.88 -0.07
N ASP A 13 4.64 -22.87 0.45
CA ASP A 13 4.73 -24.21 -0.14
C ASP A 13 3.39 -24.97 -0.13
N VAL A 14 2.51 -24.67 0.81
CA VAL A 14 1.17 -25.29 0.89
C VAL A 14 0.08 -24.44 0.23
N ALA A 15 0.40 -23.27 -0.30
CA ALA A 15 -0.55 -22.38 -0.95
C ALA A 15 -0.86 -22.82 -2.39
N ASP A 16 -2.12 -22.67 -2.80
CA ASP A 16 -2.53 -22.86 -4.19
C ASP A 16 -2.02 -21.69 -5.07
N PHE A 17 -1.88 -20.48 -4.46
CA PHE A 17 -1.35 -19.28 -5.13
C PHE A 17 -0.56 -18.43 -4.15
N VAL A 18 0.57 -17.93 -4.62
CA VAL A 18 1.42 -16.96 -3.91
C VAL A 18 1.47 -15.67 -4.74
N GLY A 19 1.36 -14.52 -4.10
CA GLY A 19 1.37 -13.25 -4.81
C GLY A 19 1.30 -12.02 -3.90
N ASP A 20 1.13 -10.86 -4.54
CA ASP A 20 0.88 -9.59 -3.86
C ASP A 20 -0.59 -9.42 -3.44
N SER A 21 -0.88 -8.39 -2.65
CA SER A 21 -2.21 -8.12 -2.08
C SER A 21 -3.30 -8.02 -3.14
N LEU A 22 -3.04 -7.31 -4.25
CA LEU A 22 -4.03 -7.11 -5.32
C LEU A 22 -4.17 -8.36 -6.18
N GLY A 23 -3.06 -8.99 -6.53
CA GLY A 23 -3.04 -10.23 -7.31
C GLY A 23 -3.84 -11.33 -6.63
N LEU A 24 -3.64 -11.51 -5.31
CA LEU A 24 -4.37 -12.49 -4.52
C LEU A 24 -5.86 -12.15 -4.39
N SER A 25 -6.23 -10.88 -4.21
CA SER A 25 -7.64 -10.47 -4.17
C SER A 25 -8.35 -10.72 -5.50
N ARG A 26 -7.68 -10.44 -6.62
CA ARG A 26 -8.17 -10.77 -7.97
C ARG A 26 -8.27 -12.29 -8.19
N GLN A 27 -7.32 -13.04 -7.65
CA GLN A 27 -7.35 -14.50 -7.71
C GLN A 27 -8.52 -15.06 -6.88
N ALA A 28 -8.77 -14.50 -5.69
CA ALA A 28 -9.94 -14.82 -4.87
C ALA A 28 -11.26 -14.67 -5.66
N ALA A 29 -11.39 -13.62 -6.46
CA ALA A 29 -12.59 -13.41 -7.30
C ALA A 29 -12.74 -14.44 -8.41
N LYS A 30 -11.65 -14.97 -8.97
CA LYS A 30 -11.67 -15.88 -10.15
C LYS A 30 -11.87 -17.34 -9.78
N VAL A 31 -11.44 -17.80 -8.62
CA VAL A 31 -11.54 -19.22 -8.22
C VAL A 31 -12.98 -19.64 -8.00
N LYS A 32 -13.29 -20.91 -8.25
CA LYS A 32 -14.65 -21.47 -8.09
C LYS A 32 -14.97 -21.84 -6.64
N GLN A 33 -13.97 -21.98 -5.82
CA GLN A 33 -14.12 -22.35 -4.41
C GLN A 33 -14.93 -21.29 -3.64
N LYS A 34 -15.83 -21.76 -2.78
CA LYS A 34 -16.67 -20.89 -1.94
C LYS A 34 -16.00 -20.50 -0.63
N THR A 35 -14.93 -21.19 -0.26
CA THR A 35 -14.14 -20.88 0.93
C THR A 35 -12.70 -20.65 0.52
N ILE A 36 -12.13 -19.55 0.99
CA ILE A 36 -10.75 -19.11 0.76
C ILE A 36 -10.07 -18.97 2.11
N LEU A 37 -8.93 -19.66 2.29
CA LEU A 37 -8.02 -19.39 3.39
C LEU A 37 -6.99 -18.37 2.88
N PHE A 38 -6.98 -17.18 3.45
CA PHE A 38 -6.08 -16.09 3.08
C PHE A 38 -4.95 -15.98 4.12
N CYS A 39 -3.76 -16.38 3.75
CA CYS A 39 -2.56 -16.30 4.58
C CYS A 39 -1.85 -14.95 4.28
N GLY A 40 -2.16 -13.95 5.07
CA GLY A 40 -1.67 -12.59 4.96
C GLY A 40 -2.15 -11.78 6.15
N VAL A 41 -2.04 -10.45 6.08
CA VAL A 41 -2.54 -9.55 7.11
C VAL A 41 -4.03 -9.25 6.92
N HIS A 42 -4.69 -8.80 7.98
CA HIS A 42 -6.14 -8.68 8.09
C HIS A 42 -6.76 -7.88 6.93
N PHE A 43 -6.25 -6.68 6.61
CA PHE A 43 -6.81 -5.85 5.54
C PHE A 43 -6.79 -6.53 4.16
N MET A 44 -5.88 -7.47 3.93
CA MET A 44 -5.83 -8.24 2.67
C MET A 44 -6.98 -9.22 2.58
N ALA A 45 -7.29 -9.93 3.67
CA ALA A 45 -8.45 -10.82 3.76
C ALA A 45 -9.76 -10.03 3.63
N GLU A 46 -9.87 -8.85 4.26
CA GLU A 46 -11.00 -7.92 4.08
C GLU A 46 -11.16 -7.52 2.61
N THR A 47 -10.06 -7.14 1.95
CA THR A 47 -10.09 -6.76 0.53
C THR A 47 -10.57 -7.92 -0.33
N ALA A 48 -10.10 -9.14 -0.07
CA ALA A 48 -10.56 -10.33 -0.77
C ALA A 48 -12.07 -10.59 -0.54
N ALA A 49 -12.57 -10.35 0.67
CA ALA A 49 -13.99 -10.47 1.00
C ALA A 49 -14.84 -9.39 0.28
N ILE A 50 -14.36 -8.15 0.22
CA ILE A 50 -15.05 -7.05 -0.49
C ILE A 50 -15.20 -7.36 -1.98
N VAL A 51 -14.16 -7.86 -2.64
CA VAL A 51 -14.19 -8.17 -4.09
C VAL A 51 -14.83 -9.52 -4.40
N SER A 52 -15.14 -10.34 -3.39
CA SER A 52 -15.73 -11.66 -3.52
C SER A 52 -16.84 -11.90 -2.47
N PRO A 53 -17.91 -11.10 -2.47
CA PRO A 53 -18.91 -11.09 -1.40
C PRO A 53 -19.74 -12.40 -1.31
N ASP A 54 -19.71 -13.22 -2.34
CA ASP A 54 -20.34 -14.55 -2.39
C ASP A 54 -19.49 -15.66 -1.79
N LYS A 55 -18.28 -15.34 -1.28
CA LYS A 55 -17.32 -16.30 -0.75
C LYS A 55 -17.07 -16.09 0.74
N ARG A 56 -16.74 -17.17 1.41
CA ARG A 56 -16.24 -17.12 2.79
C ARG A 56 -14.71 -16.96 2.76
N VAL A 57 -14.20 -15.83 3.20
CA VAL A 57 -12.76 -15.59 3.36
C VAL A 57 -12.41 -15.80 4.84
N LEU A 58 -11.47 -16.69 5.08
CA LEU A 58 -10.93 -17.01 6.40
C LEU A 58 -9.49 -16.51 6.48
N ILE A 59 -9.07 -16.12 7.65
CA ILE A 59 -7.68 -15.77 7.99
C ILE A 59 -7.22 -16.66 9.13
N PRO A 60 -5.98 -17.18 9.13
CA PRO A 60 -5.47 -18.07 10.19
C PRO A 60 -5.40 -17.41 11.55
N ASP A 61 -5.10 -16.11 11.59
CA ASP A 61 -4.95 -15.33 12.80
C ASP A 61 -5.56 -13.92 12.59
N LEU A 62 -6.55 -13.57 13.39
CA LEU A 62 -7.22 -12.27 13.34
C LEU A 62 -6.32 -11.12 13.83
N GLU A 63 -5.29 -11.43 14.63
CA GLU A 63 -4.30 -10.47 15.12
C GLU A 63 -3.18 -10.19 14.10
N ALA A 64 -3.22 -10.81 12.92
CA ALA A 64 -2.28 -10.56 11.85
C ALA A 64 -2.45 -9.13 11.28
N GLY A 65 -1.96 -8.14 12.01
CA GLY A 65 -2.11 -6.71 11.74
C GLY A 65 -1.09 -6.14 10.75
N CYS A 66 -1.28 -4.87 10.43
CA CYS A 66 -0.38 -4.08 9.59
C CYS A 66 -0.28 -2.67 10.16
N SER A 67 0.90 -2.28 10.64
CA SER A 67 1.10 -0.95 11.26
C SER A 67 0.75 0.21 10.34
N LEU A 68 0.91 0.05 9.03
CA LEU A 68 0.47 1.05 8.06
C LEU A 68 -1.06 1.13 8.00
N SER A 69 -1.74 -0.02 7.95
CA SER A 69 -3.21 -0.07 7.96
C SER A 69 -3.80 0.57 9.22
N ASP A 70 -3.11 0.40 10.35
CA ASP A 70 -3.54 0.88 11.67
C ASP A 70 -3.11 2.32 11.95
N SER A 71 -2.39 2.97 11.02
CA SER A 71 -1.87 4.33 11.20
C SER A 71 -2.94 5.42 11.13
N ILE A 72 -4.15 5.09 10.69
CA ILE A 72 -5.32 5.98 10.63
C ILE A 72 -6.58 5.23 11.06
N THR A 73 -7.39 5.86 11.91
CA THR A 73 -8.70 5.36 12.30
C THR A 73 -9.81 6.01 11.47
N VAL A 74 -10.99 5.38 11.43
CA VAL A 74 -12.15 5.93 10.70
C VAL A 74 -12.58 7.30 11.25
N ASP A 75 -12.50 7.49 12.58
CA ASP A 75 -12.86 8.77 13.18
C ASP A 75 -11.87 9.89 12.82
N GLN A 76 -10.59 9.56 12.72
CA GLN A 76 -9.58 10.50 12.23
C GLN A 76 -9.83 10.86 10.75
N LEU A 77 -10.16 9.88 9.91
CA LEU A 77 -10.50 10.14 8.51
C LEU A 77 -11.76 11.02 8.39
N ARG A 78 -12.81 10.71 9.15
CA ARG A 78 -14.05 11.52 9.17
C ARG A 78 -13.80 12.96 9.63
N LYS A 79 -12.95 13.14 10.64
CA LYS A 79 -12.55 14.48 11.09
C LYS A 79 -11.79 15.21 9.99
N TRP A 80 -10.82 14.56 9.37
CA TRP A 80 -10.02 15.14 8.30
C TRP A 80 -10.86 15.53 7.08
N LYS A 81 -11.83 14.68 6.68
CA LYS A 81 -12.81 15.00 5.62
C LYS A 81 -13.70 16.20 5.98
N LYS A 82 -14.08 16.38 7.25
CA LYS A 82 -14.85 17.57 7.69
C LYS A 82 -14.04 18.86 7.60
N GLU A 83 -12.74 18.82 7.80
CA GLU A 83 -11.82 19.95 7.65
C GLU A 83 -11.59 20.31 6.18
N HIS A 84 -11.83 19.35 5.26
CA HIS A 84 -11.65 19.46 3.81
C HIS A 84 -12.89 18.99 3.04
N PRO A 85 -14.04 19.68 3.13
CA PRO A 85 -15.35 19.16 2.69
C PRO A 85 -15.47 18.93 1.18
N ASP A 86 -14.66 19.60 0.36
CA ASP A 86 -14.67 19.49 -1.10
C ASP A 86 -13.54 18.62 -1.65
N ALA A 87 -12.71 18.07 -0.76
CA ALA A 87 -11.58 17.23 -1.14
C ALA A 87 -12.02 15.82 -1.51
N ILE A 88 -11.27 15.20 -2.42
CA ILE A 88 -11.44 13.80 -2.83
C ILE A 88 -10.48 12.93 -2.03
N SER A 89 -10.99 11.94 -1.33
CA SER A 89 -10.21 11.00 -0.54
C SER A 89 -9.73 9.81 -1.39
N VAL A 90 -8.42 9.58 -1.41
CA VAL A 90 -7.77 8.47 -2.12
C VAL A 90 -7.01 7.62 -1.11
N GLY A 91 -7.48 6.41 -0.90
CA GLY A 91 -6.82 5.48 0.01
C GLY A 91 -5.99 4.44 -0.70
N TYR A 92 -4.79 4.22 -0.19
CA TYR A 92 -4.02 3.05 -0.53
C TYR A 92 -4.67 1.79 0.04
N VAL A 93 -4.60 0.68 -0.68
CA VAL A 93 -5.26 -0.59 -0.31
C VAL A 93 -4.87 -1.13 1.08
N ASN A 94 -3.73 -0.70 1.61
CA ASN A 94 -3.25 -1.03 2.96
C ASN A 94 -4.01 -0.22 4.03
N THR A 95 -5.30 -0.38 4.09
CA THR A 95 -6.24 0.20 5.04
C THR A 95 -7.32 -0.82 5.40
N THR A 96 -8.01 -0.63 6.52
CA THR A 96 -9.11 -1.50 6.93
C THR A 96 -10.33 -1.35 6.00
N ALA A 97 -11.24 -2.33 6.02
CA ALA A 97 -12.51 -2.25 5.28
C ALA A 97 -13.34 -1.04 5.73
N GLU A 98 -13.30 -0.70 7.02
CA GLU A 98 -14.00 0.45 7.58
C GLU A 98 -13.50 1.78 6.96
N ILE A 99 -12.17 1.95 6.87
CA ILE A 99 -11.57 3.10 6.17
C ILE A 99 -11.99 3.11 4.69
N LYS A 100 -11.92 1.94 4.01
CA LYS A 100 -12.28 1.84 2.60
C LYS A 100 -13.73 2.28 2.33
N SER A 101 -14.65 2.04 3.26
CA SER A 101 -16.06 2.45 3.13
C SER A 101 -16.27 3.97 3.14
N GLU A 102 -15.30 4.73 3.63
CA GLU A 102 -15.35 6.20 3.70
C GLU A 102 -14.55 6.89 2.56
N LEU A 103 -13.88 6.11 1.70
CA LEU A 103 -13.06 6.65 0.62
C LEU A 103 -13.87 6.89 -0.66
N ASP A 104 -13.48 7.91 -1.43
CA ASP A 104 -13.98 8.12 -2.77
C ASP A 104 -13.28 7.20 -3.78
N TYR A 105 -11.99 6.96 -3.60
CA TYR A 105 -11.18 6.04 -4.41
C TYR A 105 -10.26 5.19 -3.55
N CYS A 106 -10.06 3.94 -3.99
CA CYS A 106 -9.02 3.07 -3.46
C CYS A 106 -8.01 2.76 -4.56
N CYS A 107 -6.72 2.79 -4.23
CA CYS A 107 -5.64 2.54 -5.17
C CYS A 107 -4.63 1.52 -4.64
N THR A 108 -3.75 1.09 -5.53
CA THR A 108 -2.52 0.36 -5.20
C THR A 108 -1.31 1.20 -5.61
N SER A 109 -0.11 0.83 -5.17
CA SER A 109 1.12 1.50 -5.61
C SER A 109 1.27 1.55 -7.13
N SER A 110 0.83 0.49 -7.83
CA SER A 110 0.94 0.40 -9.29
C SER A 110 0.00 1.33 -10.06
N ASN A 111 -1.10 1.81 -9.46
CA ASN A 111 -2.09 2.65 -10.14
C ASN A 111 -2.38 3.99 -9.44
N ALA A 112 -1.76 4.27 -8.30
CA ALA A 112 -2.03 5.49 -7.52
C ALA A 112 -1.83 6.77 -8.34
N VAL A 113 -0.79 6.85 -9.15
CA VAL A 113 -0.53 7.98 -10.08
C VAL A 113 -1.70 8.15 -11.06
N ASN A 114 -2.19 7.06 -11.64
CA ASN A 114 -3.31 7.12 -12.59
C ASN A 114 -4.62 7.55 -11.92
N VAL A 115 -4.89 7.02 -10.70
CA VAL A 115 -6.07 7.41 -9.93
C VAL A 115 -6.05 8.90 -9.60
N VAL A 116 -4.92 9.41 -9.08
CA VAL A 116 -4.79 10.83 -8.74
C VAL A 116 -4.84 11.74 -9.97
N ASN A 117 -4.29 11.30 -11.11
CA ASN A 117 -4.38 12.05 -12.37
C ASN A 117 -5.80 12.09 -12.95
N ALA A 118 -6.66 11.11 -12.65
CA ALA A 118 -8.05 11.10 -13.09
C ALA A 118 -8.93 12.09 -12.30
N ILE A 119 -8.47 12.58 -11.14
CA ILE A 119 -9.19 13.57 -10.33
C ILE A 119 -8.93 14.99 -10.93
N PRO A 120 -9.97 15.83 -11.11
CA PRO A 120 -9.80 17.19 -11.60
C PRO A 120 -8.73 17.96 -10.82
N LYS A 121 -7.89 18.73 -11.53
CA LYS A 121 -6.70 19.38 -10.93
C LYS A 121 -7.03 20.43 -9.88
N GLU A 122 -8.19 21.04 -9.97
CA GLU A 122 -8.71 22.04 -9.02
C GLU A 122 -9.21 21.41 -7.70
N LYS A 123 -9.53 20.12 -7.70
CA LYS A 123 -9.96 19.43 -6.48
C LYS A 123 -8.76 19.12 -5.60
N GLU A 124 -8.91 19.39 -4.30
CA GLU A 124 -7.96 18.92 -3.30
C GLU A 124 -8.03 17.40 -3.16
N VAL A 125 -6.91 16.76 -2.89
CA VAL A 125 -6.83 15.31 -2.66
C VAL A 125 -6.35 15.03 -1.25
N LEU A 126 -7.07 14.19 -0.51
CA LEU A 126 -6.62 13.62 0.74
C LEU A 126 -6.08 12.22 0.45
N PHE A 127 -4.77 12.04 0.56
CA PHE A 127 -4.10 10.76 0.29
C PHE A 127 -3.69 10.08 1.59
N LEU A 128 -4.07 8.82 1.76
CA LEU A 128 -3.83 8.05 2.98
C LEU A 128 -3.56 6.57 2.68
N PRO A 129 -3.00 5.78 3.61
CA PRO A 129 -2.39 6.19 4.85
C PRO A 129 -0.87 6.44 4.73
N ASP A 130 -0.23 6.07 3.61
CA ASP A 130 1.23 6.02 3.45
C ASP A 130 1.80 7.36 2.96
N MET A 131 2.67 7.96 3.78
CA MET A 131 3.28 9.25 3.47
C MET A 131 4.32 9.16 2.34
N PHE A 132 5.00 8.02 2.20
CA PHE A 132 6.05 7.86 1.18
C PHE A 132 5.42 7.67 -0.20
N LEU A 133 4.43 6.78 -0.31
CA LEU A 133 3.65 6.61 -1.53
C LEU A 133 2.94 7.91 -1.90
N GLY A 134 2.32 8.61 -0.94
CA GLY A 134 1.67 9.89 -1.15
C GLY A 134 2.63 10.95 -1.68
N SER A 135 3.82 11.07 -1.10
CA SER A 135 4.87 11.99 -1.57
C SER A 135 5.37 11.65 -2.98
N TYR A 136 5.55 10.35 -3.27
CA TYR A 136 5.87 9.88 -4.61
C TYR A 136 4.80 10.29 -5.62
N VAL A 137 3.53 10.00 -5.33
CA VAL A 137 2.39 10.34 -6.19
C VAL A 137 2.29 11.84 -6.42
N ALA A 138 2.41 12.66 -5.36
CA ALA A 138 2.40 14.12 -5.47
C ALA A 138 3.52 14.63 -6.39
N LYS A 139 4.74 14.08 -6.25
CA LYS A 139 5.88 14.43 -7.09
C LYS A 139 5.66 14.07 -8.56
N ILE A 140 5.23 12.84 -8.85
CA ILE A 140 5.06 12.35 -10.24
C ILE A 140 3.90 13.08 -10.93
N THR A 141 2.79 13.34 -10.23
CA THR A 141 1.62 14.04 -10.80
C THR A 141 1.81 15.56 -10.86
N GLY A 142 2.81 16.11 -10.16
CA GLY A 142 3.02 17.56 -10.00
C GLY A 142 1.91 18.26 -9.23
N ARG A 143 1.05 17.49 -8.51
CA ARG A 143 -0.11 18.02 -7.79
C ARG A 143 0.32 18.74 -6.52
N LYS A 144 -0.04 20.02 -6.37
CA LYS A 144 0.30 20.84 -5.20
C LYS A 144 -0.80 20.89 -4.14
N ASN A 145 -2.05 20.62 -4.51
CA ASN A 145 -3.22 20.60 -3.65
C ASN A 145 -3.53 19.16 -3.18
N MET A 146 -2.53 18.50 -2.64
CA MET A 146 -2.61 17.15 -2.11
C MET A 146 -2.15 17.15 -0.66
N GLN A 147 -3.06 16.83 0.24
CA GLN A 147 -2.77 16.59 1.66
C GLN A 147 -2.45 15.11 1.83
N ILE A 148 -1.41 14.81 2.58
CA ILE A 148 -0.92 13.45 2.76
C ILE A 148 -0.95 13.10 4.24
N TRP A 149 -1.59 11.98 4.57
CA TRP A 149 -1.57 11.46 5.93
C TRP A 149 -0.16 11.00 6.30
N ALA A 150 0.28 11.33 7.52
CA ALA A 150 1.63 11.04 7.99
C ALA A 150 1.76 9.62 8.58
N GLY A 151 1.19 8.62 7.90
CA GLY A 151 1.32 7.22 8.26
C GLY A 151 2.49 6.55 7.55
N GLU A 152 3.08 5.54 8.17
CA GLU A 152 4.20 4.78 7.64
C GLU A 152 4.17 3.32 8.09
N CYS A 153 4.77 2.44 7.29
CA CYS A 153 5.06 1.08 7.71
C CYS A 153 6.37 1.06 8.50
N HIS A 154 6.34 0.67 9.79
CA HIS A 154 7.52 0.66 10.65
C HIS A 154 8.64 -0.24 10.12
N VAL A 155 8.31 -1.31 9.40
CA VAL A 155 9.31 -2.21 8.76
C VAL A 155 10.05 -1.47 7.66
N HIS A 156 9.30 -0.80 6.76
CA HIS A 156 9.88 -0.01 5.67
C HIS A 156 10.61 1.23 6.19
N ALA A 157 10.08 1.90 7.22
CA ALA A 157 10.73 3.05 7.86
C ALA A 157 12.10 2.71 8.47
N GLY A 158 12.29 1.45 8.87
CA GLY A 158 13.57 0.96 9.38
C GLY A 158 14.66 0.75 8.32
N ILE A 159 14.31 0.79 7.01
CA ILE A 159 15.30 0.66 5.93
C ILE A 159 15.84 2.04 5.59
N THR A 160 17.05 2.33 6.03
CA THR A 160 17.71 3.64 5.83
C THR A 160 18.57 3.65 4.56
N PRO A 161 18.89 4.84 4.00
CA PRO A 161 19.85 4.96 2.90
C PRO A 161 21.20 4.29 3.19
N ASP A 162 21.70 4.41 4.43
CA ASP A 162 22.97 3.79 4.84
C ASP A 162 22.92 2.26 4.74
N HIS A 163 21.78 1.64 5.08
CA HIS A 163 21.58 0.20 4.89
C HIS A 163 21.71 -0.20 3.42
N VAL A 164 21.11 0.60 2.55
CA VAL A 164 21.13 0.38 1.09
C VAL A 164 22.54 0.57 0.55
N GLU A 165 23.23 1.67 0.89
CA GLU A 165 24.60 1.96 0.46
C GLU A 165 25.56 0.83 0.87
N LYS A 166 25.47 0.38 2.12
CA LYS A 166 26.29 -0.73 2.62
C LYS A 166 26.04 -1.99 1.81
N LYS A 167 24.77 -2.30 1.50
CA LYS A 167 24.42 -3.50 0.74
C LYS A 167 24.88 -3.42 -0.72
N LEU A 168 24.75 -2.25 -1.35
CA LEU A 168 25.25 -2.03 -2.72
C LEU A 168 26.78 -2.11 -2.78
N ALA A 169 27.51 -1.68 -1.75
CA ALA A 169 28.95 -1.82 -1.67
C ALA A 169 29.41 -3.30 -1.61
N GLU A 170 28.61 -4.15 -0.95
CA GLU A 170 28.85 -5.60 -0.92
C GLU A 170 28.53 -6.27 -2.27
N LEU A 171 27.52 -5.79 -2.99
CA LEU A 171 26.95 -6.39 -4.20
C LEU A 171 27.18 -5.50 -5.43
N LYS A 172 28.43 -5.32 -5.81
CA LYS A 172 28.91 -4.34 -6.84
C LYS A 172 28.22 -4.40 -8.21
N ASN A 173 27.61 -5.53 -8.57
CA ASN A 173 26.94 -5.73 -9.86
C ASN A 173 25.41 -5.93 -9.70
N ALA A 174 24.84 -5.66 -8.52
CA ALA A 174 23.42 -5.80 -8.29
C ALA A 174 22.66 -4.57 -8.80
N GLU A 175 21.52 -4.80 -9.43
CA GLU A 175 20.54 -3.76 -9.69
C GLU A 175 19.69 -3.54 -8.44
N PHE A 176 19.51 -2.29 -8.06
CA PHE A 176 18.71 -1.94 -6.89
C PHE A 176 17.27 -1.66 -7.32
N VAL A 177 16.36 -2.53 -6.89
CA VAL A 177 14.92 -2.39 -7.13
C VAL A 177 14.24 -2.08 -5.80
N VAL A 178 13.41 -1.05 -5.77
CA VAL A 178 12.75 -0.57 -4.55
C VAL A 178 11.28 -0.26 -4.80
N HIS A 179 10.47 -0.52 -3.79
CA HIS A 179 9.04 -0.20 -3.82
C HIS A 179 8.80 1.25 -3.34
N PRO A 180 7.86 2.01 -3.93
CA PRO A 180 7.61 3.41 -3.55
C PRO A 180 7.07 3.62 -2.12
N GLU A 181 6.63 2.58 -1.43
CA GLU A 181 6.30 2.62 0.01
C GLU A 181 7.54 2.62 0.92
N CYS A 182 8.70 2.26 0.41
CA CYS A 182 9.90 2.18 1.24
C CYS A 182 10.36 3.58 1.65
N SER A 183 10.60 3.80 2.93
CA SER A 183 11.12 5.07 3.46
C SER A 183 12.47 5.44 2.85
N CYS A 184 13.25 4.45 2.43
CA CYS A 184 14.51 4.67 1.72
C CYS A 184 14.30 5.35 0.35
N THR A 185 13.10 5.29 -0.25
CA THR A 185 12.84 5.92 -1.54
C THR A 185 12.78 7.44 -1.45
N THR A 186 12.25 8.00 -0.38
CA THR A 186 12.10 9.46 -0.28
C THR A 186 13.45 10.18 -0.17
N PRO A 187 14.37 9.81 0.72
CA PRO A 187 15.74 10.32 0.69
C PRO A 187 16.48 9.96 -0.60
N MET A 188 16.34 8.70 -1.08
CA MET A 188 16.99 8.27 -2.32
C MET A 188 16.44 8.96 -3.57
N MET A 189 15.13 9.20 -3.65
CA MET A 189 14.56 10.02 -4.74
C MET A 189 15.09 11.45 -4.72
N TYR A 190 15.32 12.01 -3.53
CA TYR A 190 15.99 13.30 -3.40
C TYR A 190 17.44 13.21 -3.87
N ASP A 191 18.16 12.16 -3.47
CA ASP A 191 19.55 11.93 -3.85
C ASP A 191 19.69 11.62 -5.35
N VAL A 192 18.78 10.85 -5.95
CA VAL A 192 18.72 10.67 -7.42
C VAL A 192 18.44 12.00 -8.12
N ALA A 193 17.47 12.79 -7.63
CA ALA A 193 17.15 14.09 -8.19
C ALA A 193 18.29 15.11 -8.05
N SER A 194 19.12 14.98 -7.00
CA SER A 194 20.33 15.78 -6.77
C SER A 194 21.57 15.27 -7.52
N GLY A 195 21.46 14.14 -8.24
CA GLY A 195 22.56 13.53 -9.00
C GLY A 195 23.54 12.69 -8.16
N ARG A 196 23.23 12.39 -6.92
CA ARG A 196 24.05 11.55 -6.03
C ARG A 196 24.08 10.09 -6.50
N TYR A 197 22.97 9.59 -7.05
CA TYR A 197 22.88 8.28 -7.70
C TYR A 197 22.53 8.46 -9.17
N LYS A 198 23.13 7.67 -10.05
CA LYS A 198 22.73 7.57 -11.45
C LYS A 198 21.51 6.65 -11.56
N ASN A 199 20.55 7.03 -12.39
CA ASN A 199 19.42 6.17 -12.77
C ASN A 199 19.91 4.87 -13.38
#